data_2f41b23bd596389c6af481cc4dea17c7
#
_entry.id   2f41b23bd596389c6af481cc4dea17c7
#
_cell.length_a   1.000
_cell.length_b   1.000
_cell.length_c   1.000
_cell.angle_alpha   90.00
_cell.angle_beta   90.00
_cell.angle_gamma   90.00
#
_symmetry.space_group_name_H-M   'P 1'
#
loop_
_entity.id
_entity.type
_entity.pdbx_description
1 polymer ?
#
loop_
_entity_poly.entity_id
_entity_poly.type
_entity_poly.pdbx_seq_one_letter_code
_entity_poly.pdbx_strand_id
1 'polypeptide(L)'
;MSAREAVFCRETLWHDTIRVSTNVVAEEFVAHGWRCAWFTGPVALTRRFWRRGVQRRRLELWRRGGVRRGDVLQYAPGIPASWSWRPGLRSAWLGRNALRFAYPPLPRVLARHDYSRRPRLLWIGSLSMASAAAAVSADRVAYHAHDLFMDYPGAPSSLRAIERWLIDRADGVFATSIGTRDALVERYGVDPAKVHFLGHGAHLDGYVPGPEPAELRDLPRPRAVLLGTLAEMDAGLLHGLARRRPDVSFVCIGPDGEYLRRDARGRRLDNVHVLGPRPHERVPPYLMASDVGLILYPFTGATDRRAGCLPMKALEYAAAGLPTVATWLPEYERVAAPLRSARSVEELHAMFDGACASDVAERPKIRAFAAAHAWSAKYDFICERLGL
;
A
#
# COMPACT_ATOMS: atom_id res chain seq x y z
N MET A 1 -15.56 -23.39 19.69
CA MET A 1 -15.36 -22.12 18.95
C MET A 1 -14.76 -22.46 17.60
N SER A 2 -15.40 -22.09 16.48
CA SER A 2 -14.82 -22.33 15.16
C SER A 2 -13.47 -21.63 15.06
N ALA A 3 -12.46 -22.29 14.48
CA ALA A 3 -11.14 -21.71 14.32
C ALA A 3 -11.25 -20.36 13.57
N ARG A 4 -10.54 -19.34 14.05
CA ARG A 4 -10.45 -18.04 13.35
C ARG A 4 -9.58 -18.22 12.10
N GLU A 5 -10.21 -18.41 10.95
CA GLU A 5 -9.54 -18.67 9.69
C GLU A 5 -9.89 -17.61 8.65
N ALA A 6 -8.85 -17.09 7.98
CA ALA A 6 -8.98 -16.10 6.95
C ALA A 6 -8.22 -16.51 5.67
N VAL A 7 -8.83 -16.27 4.52
CA VAL A 7 -8.22 -16.47 3.21
C VAL A 7 -8.05 -15.11 2.54
N PHE A 8 -6.82 -14.71 2.26
CA PHE A 8 -6.46 -13.50 1.56
C PHE A 8 -6.13 -13.82 0.10
N CYS A 9 -6.72 -13.08 -0.82
CA CYS A 9 -6.57 -13.28 -2.26
C CYS A 9 -6.00 -12.03 -2.93
N ARG A 10 -4.74 -12.12 -3.37
CA ARG A 10 -4.07 -11.04 -4.10
C ARG A 10 -3.10 -11.62 -5.14
N GLU A 11 -2.86 -10.89 -6.25
CA GLU A 11 -1.94 -11.36 -7.29
C GLU A 11 -0.47 -11.38 -6.89
N THR A 12 -0.04 -10.63 -5.86
CA THR A 12 1.34 -10.63 -5.36
C THR A 12 1.67 -11.88 -4.57
N LEU A 13 2.94 -12.24 -4.54
CA LEU A 13 3.44 -13.28 -3.63
C LEU A 13 3.48 -12.73 -2.19
N TRP A 14 3.30 -13.60 -1.20
CA TRP A 14 3.38 -13.22 0.22
C TRP A 14 4.72 -12.55 0.59
N HIS A 15 5.82 -13.09 0.09
CA HIS A 15 7.18 -12.56 0.29
C HIS A 15 7.70 -11.87 -0.98
N ASP A 16 6.91 -11.00 -1.56
CA ASP A 16 7.42 -10.16 -2.64
C ASP A 16 8.21 -8.97 -2.07
N THR A 17 9.12 -8.42 -2.88
CA THR A 17 9.89 -7.22 -2.52
C THR A 17 8.96 -6.01 -2.32
N ILE A 18 7.87 -5.97 -3.07
CA ILE A 18 6.85 -4.92 -2.93
C ILE A 18 5.75 -5.46 -2.03
N ARG A 19 5.68 -4.94 -0.82
CA ARG A 19 4.59 -5.18 0.13
C ARG A 19 3.48 -4.17 -0.10
N VAL A 20 2.25 -4.63 -0.05
CA VAL A 20 1.05 -3.80 -0.18
C VAL A 20 0.21 -3.90 1.09
N SER A 21 -0.68 -2.96 1.32
CA SER A 21 -1.51 -2.91 2.53
C SER A 21 -2.28 -4.22 2.82
N THR A 22 -2.66 -5.00 1.80
CA THR A 22 -3.26 -6.33 2.01
C THR A 22 -2.33 -7.30 2.74
N ASN A 23 -1.00 -7.24 2.51
CA ASN A 23 -0.05 -8.08 3.25
C ASN A 23 -0.07 -7.72 4.73
N VAL A 24 -0.06 -6.42 5.03
CA VAL A 24 -0.03 -5.94 6.41
C VAL A 24 -1.34 -6.25 7.13
N VAL A 25 -2.49 -6.09 6.46
CA VAL A 25 -3.77 -6.53 7.01
C VAL A 25 -3.73 -8.04 7.36
N ALA A 26 -3.20 -8.88 6.47
CA ALA A 26 -3.10 -10.30 6.76
C ALA A 26 -2.15 -10.62 7.94
N GLU A 27 -1.07 -9.86 8.09
CA GLU A 27 -0.15 -9.97 9.24
C GLU A 27 -0.81 -9.56 10.55
N GLU A 28 -1.63 -8.51 10.54
CA GLU A 28 -2.42 -8.13 11.71
C GLU A 28 -3.38 -9.26 12.13
N PHE A 29 -4.05 -9.91 11.16
CA PHE A 29 -4.88 -11.08 11.47
C PHE A 29 -4.06 -12.21 12.08
N VAL A 30 -2.86 -12.50 11.55
CA VAL A 30 -1.94 -13.50 12.14
C VAL A 30 -1.54 -13.11 13.56
N ALA A 31 -1.15 -11.85 13.79
CA ALA A 31 -0.76 -11.34 15.10
C ALA A 31 -1.88 -11.47 16.15
N HIS A 32 -3.16 -11.42 15.71
CA HIS A 32 -4.33 -11.64 16.55
C HIS A 32 -4.80 -13.10 16.60
N GLY A 33 -3.93 -14.05 16.25
CA GLY A 33 -4.16 -15.49 16.41
C GLY A 33 -5.04 -16.12 15.33
N TRP A 34 -5.21 -15.48 14.15
CA TRP A 34 -5.91 -16.09 13.03
C TRP A 34 -4.98 -17.02 12.24
N ARG A 35 -5.50 -18.12 11.77
CA ARG A 35 -4.85 -18.95 10.76
C ARG A 35 -5.13 -18.36 9.39
N CYS A 36 -4.09 -17.93 8.69
CA CYS A 36 -4.22 -17.23 7.42
C CYS A 36 -3.73 -18.07 6.24
N ALA A 37 -4.50 -18.05 5.13
CA ALA A 37 -4.06 -18.56 3.84
C ALA A 37 -3.95 -17.40 2.85
N TRP A 38 -2.83 -17.36 2.11
CA TRP A 38 -2.56 -16.38 1.06
C TRP A 38 -2.63 -17.03 -0.31
N PHE A 39 -3.68 -16.74 -1.06
CA PHE A 39 -3.83 -17.19 -2.43
C PHE A 39 -3.31 -16.12 -3.38
N THR A 40 -2.14 -16.40 -3.97
CA THR A 40 -1.53 -15.52 -4.97
C THR A 40 -2.17 -15.67 -6.33
N GLY A 41 -1.80 -14.80 -7.28
CA GLY A 41 -2.32 -14.86 -8.64
C GLY A 41 -2.18 -16.24 -9.30
N PRO A 42 -3.15 -16.65 -10.11
CA PRO A 42 -3.22 -18.01 -10.62
C PRO A 42 -2.14 -18.33 -11.65
N VAL A 43 -1.84 -19.61 -11.81
CA VAL A 43 -1.01 -20.21 -12.86
C VAL A 43 -1.91 -20.71 -13.98
N ALA A 44 -1.73 -20.19 -15.20
CA ALA A 44 -2.40 -20.74 -16.37
C ALA A 44 -1.69 -22.01 -16.85
N LEU A 45 -2.35 -23.16 -16.72
CA LEU A 45 -1.76 -24.49 -17.01
C LEU A 45 -1.45 -24.69 -18.50
N THR A 46 -2.07 -23.92 -19.39
CA THR A 46 -1.86 -23.96 -20.85
C THR A 46 -0.71 -23.09 -21.34
N ARG A 47 -0.03 -22.33 -20.46
CA ARG A 47 1.01 -21.37 -20.88
C ARG A 47 2.40 -21.98 -20.93
N ARG A 48 3.07 -21.82 -22.08
CA ARG A 48 4.45 -22.24 -22.36
C ARG A 48 5.54 -21.39 -21.66
N PHE A 49 5.16 -20.28 -20.98
CA PHE A 49 6.11 -19.28 -20.42
C PHE A 49 6.33 -19.40 -18.89
N TRP A 50 6.39 -20.61 -18.33
CA TRP A 50 6.53 -20.85 -16.90
C TRP A 50 7.94 -20.63 -16.33
N ARG A 51 8.89 -20.24 -17.17
CA ARG A 51 10.30 -20.31 -16.84
C ARG A 51 10.91 -19.04 -16.20
N ARG A 52 10.18 -17.93 -16.06
CA ARG A 52 10.76 -16.65 -15.61
C ARG A 52 10.02 -16.02 -14.42
N GLY A 53 10.80 -15.48 -13.45
CA GLY A 53 10.35 -14.60 -12.37
C GLY A 53 9.18 -15.14 -11.54
N VAL A 54 8.18 -14.30 -11.32
CA VAL A 54 6.98 -14.58 -10.50
C VAL A 54 6.23 -15.83 -10.95
N GLN A 55 6.14 -16.11 -12.24
CA GLN A 55 5.39 -17.28 -12.75
C GLN A 55 6.05 -18.61 -12.34
N ARG A 56 7.38 -18.67 -12.28
CA ARG A 56 8.10 -19.85 -11.79
C ARG A 56 7.78 -20.12 -10.32
N ARG A 57 7.78 -19.07 -9.48
CA ARG A 57 7.46 -19.19 -8.05
C ARG A 57 6.01 -19.63 -7.84
N ARG A 58 5.06 -19.09 -8.61
CA ARG A 58 3.64 -19.51 -8.57
C ARG A 58 3.47 -20.98 -8.97
N LEU A 59 4.15 -21.42 -10.04
CA LEU A 59 4.12 -22.81 -10.49
C LEU A 59 4.67 -23.76 -9.42
N GLU A 60 5.71 -23.36 -8.70
CA GLU A 60 6.26 -24.13 -7.60
C GLU A 60 5.25 -24.26 -6.45
N LEU A 61 4.58 -23.17 -6.05
CA LEU A 61 3.53 -23.19 -5.04
C LEU A 61 2.37 -24.12 -5.44
N TRP A 62 1.97 -24.08 -6.71
CA TRP A 62 0.93 -24.97 -7.23
C TRP A 62 1.36 -26.45 -7.19
N ARG A 63 2.57 -26.78 -7.69
CA ARG A 63 3.10 -28.15 -7.72
C ARG A 63 3.25 -28.77 -6.35
N ARG A 64 3.64 -27.97 -5.36
CA ARG A 64 3.76 -28.40 -3.95
C ARG A 64 2.41 -28.52 -3.25
N GLY A 65 1.32 -28.10 -3.89
CA GLY A 65 -0.02 -28.10 -3.27
C GLY A 65 -0.19 -27.06 -2.17
N GLY A 66 0.70 -26.08 -2.10
CA GLY A 66 0.80 -25.05 -1.06
C GLY A 66 2.07 -25.22 -0.20
N VAL A 67 2.53 -24.12 0.35
CA VAL A 67 3.70 -24.07 1.25
C VAL A 67 3.34 -23.22 2.47
N ARG A 68 3.47 -23.79 3.65
CA ARG A 68 3.32 -23.04 4.90
C ARG A 68 4.64 -22.37 5.26
N ARG A 69 4.58 -21.09 5.58
CA ARG A 69 5.71 -20.32 6.13
C ARG A 69 5.20 -19.56 7.35
N GLY A 70 5.69 -19.94 8.53
CA GLY A 70 5.07 -19.50 9.78
C GLY A 70 3.60 -19.90 9.81
N ASP A 71 2.75 -18.97 10.19
CA ASP A 71 1.30 -19.18 10.32
C ASP A 71 0.51 -18.95 9.02
N VAL A 72 1.21 -18.67 7.89
CA VAL A 72 0.56 -18.39 6.60
C VAL A 72 0.76 -19.54 5.61
N LEU A 73 -0.35 -20.10 5.13
CA LEU A 73 -0.38 -21.02 3.99
C LEU A 73 -0.32 -20.21 2.68
N GLN A 74 0.71 -20.41 1.87
CA GLN A 74 0.83 -19.79 0.55
C GLN A 74 0.46 -20.77 -0.54
N TYR A 75 -0.38 -20.34 -1.47
CA TYR A 75 -0.81 -21.17 -2.59
C TYR A 75 -1.06 -20.34 -3.85
N ALA A 76 -0.73 -20.89 -5.01
CA ALA A 76 -1.07 -20.34 -6.32
C ALA A 76 -2.07 -21.27 -7.02
N PRO A 77 -3.31 -20.84 -7.29
CA PRO A 77 -4.29 -21.65 -7.99
C PRO A 77 -3.85 -21.99 -9.42
N GLY A 78 -3.91 -23.27 -9.81
CA GLY A 78 -3.75 -23.69 -11.20
C GLY A 78 -5.08 -23.58 -11.95
N ILE A 79 -5.14 -22.85 -13.05
CA ILE A 79 -6.36 -22.70 -13.86
C ILE A 79 -6.09 -23.01 -15.33
N PRO A 80 -7.08 -23.49 -16.10
CA PRO A 80 -6.90 -23.79 -17.54
C PRO A 80 -6.43 -22.56 -18.33
N ALA A 81 -7.09 -21.41 -18.14
CA ALA A 81 -6.74 -20.14 -18.79
C ALA A 81 -6.90 -18.98 -17.79
N SER A 82 -5.93 -18.07 -17.73
CA SER A 82 -6.04 -16.90 -16.87
C SER A 82 -6.85 -15.81 -17.56
N TRP A 83 -7.72 -15.17 -16.79
CA TRP A 83 -8.26 -13.88 -17.15
C TRP A 83 -7.08 -12.91 -17.27
N SER A 84 -6.91 -12.31 -18.41
CA SER A 84 -5.80 -11.39 -18.66
C SER A 84 -6.29 -10.21 -19.50
N TRP A 85 -5.47 -9.17 -19.59
CA TRP A 85 -5.70 -7.99 -20.42
C TRP A 85 -5.67 -8.29 -21.94
N ARG A 86 -5.56 -9.56 -22.34
CA ARG A 86 -5.51 -9.94 -23.75
C ARG A 86 -6.90 -9.93 -24.40
N PRO A 87 -7.02 -9.45 -25.63
CA PRO A 87 -8.25 -9.60 -26.41
C PRO A 87 -8.74 -11.06 -26.41
N GLY A 88 -10.04 -11.29 -26.32
CA GLY A 88 -10.65 -12.61 -26.25
C GLY A 88 -10.76 -13.24 -24.85
N LEU A 89 -9.88 -12.87 -23.90
CA LEU A 89 -9.97 -13.33 -22.50
C LEU A 89 -10.50 -12.26 -21.53
N ARG A 90 -10.81 -11.07 -22.02
CA ARG A 90 -11.33 -9.94 -21.24
C ARG A 90 -12.81 -10.06 -20.91
N SER A 91 -13.29 -11.27 -20.69
CA SER A 91 -14.69 -11.56 -20.40
C SER A 91 -15.00 -11.32 -18.92
N ALA A 92 -16.09 -10.60 -18.64
CA ALA A 92 -16.61 -10.45 -17.28
C ALA A 92 -17.01 -11.79 -16.67
N TRP A 93 -17.54 -12.71 -17.48
CA TRP A 93 -17.86 -14.07 -17.02
C TRP A 93 -16.62 -14.82 -16.55
N LEU A 94 -15.55 -14.79 -17.32
CA LEU A 94 -14.28 -15.43 -16.94
C LEU A 94 -13.66 -14.77 -15.73
N GLY A 95 -13.68 -13.43 -15.64
CA GLY A 95 -13.20 -12.69 -14.47
C GLY A 95 -13.94 -13.04 -13.18
N ARG A 96 -15.24 -13.38 -13.26
CA ARG A 96 -16.07 -13.79 -12.13
C ARG A 96 -15.94 -15.28 -11.77
N ASN A 97 -15.49 -16.14 -12.70
CA ASN A 97 -15.57 -17.59 -12.53
C ASN A 97 -14.25 -18.34 -12.69
N ALA A 98 -13.14 -17.69 -13.08
CA ALA A 98 -11.89 -18.37 -13.42
C ALA A 98 -11.39 -19.34 -12.32
N LEU A 99 -11.46 -18.96 -11.06
CA LEU A 99 -11.00 -19.79 -9.94
C LEU A 99 -11.95 -20.94 -9.56
N ARG A 100 -13.20 -20.97 -10.09
CA ARG A 100 -14.06 -22.17 -9.96
C ARG A 100 -13.50 -23.37 -10.72
N PHE A 101 -12.68 -23.09 -11.75
CA PHE A 101 -11.98 -24.09 -12.56
C PHE A 101 -10.57 -24.36 -12.06
N ALA A 102 -10.24 -23.93 -10.86
CA ALA A 102 -8.94 -24.21 -10.28
C ALA A 102 -8.75 -25.71 -10.01
N TYR A 103 -7.57 -26.21 -10.35
CA TYR A 103 -7.20 -27.59 -10.08
C TYR A 103 -5.93 -27.66 -9.23
N PRO A 104 -6.00 -28.34 -8.07
CA PRO A 104 -7.22 -28.85 -7.42
C PRO A 104 -8.17 -27.72 -6.99
N PRO A 105 -9.47 -28.01 -6.75
CA PRO A 105 -10.44 -27.01 -6.26
C PRO A 105 -9.98 -26.37 -4.95
N LEU A 106 -10.15 -25.05 -4.80
CA LEU A 106 -9.63 -24.30 -3.66
C LEU A 106 -10.11 -24.82 -2.28
N PRO A 107 -11.40 -25.21 -2.10
CA PRO A 107 -11.83 -25.81 -0.82
C PRO A 107 -11.12 -27.12 -0.49
N ARG A 108 -10.70 -27.89 -1.52
CA ARG A 108 -9.91 -29.12 -1.32
C ARG A 108 -8.47 -28.79 -0.90
N VAL A 109 -7.89 -27.70 -1.44
CA VAL A 109 -6.56 -27.23 -1.01
C VAL A 109 -6.61 -26.78 0.44
N LEU A 110 -7.60 -25.99 0.83
CA LEU A 110 -7.81 -25.58 2.22
C LEU A 110 -7.91 -26.80 3.16
N ALA A 111 -8.76 -27.76 2.83
CA ALA A 111 -8.94 -28.97 3.64
C ALA A 111 -7.67 -29.82 3.78
N ARG A 112 -6.78 -29.88 2.77
CA ARG A 112 -5.49 -30.59 2.85
C ARG A 112 -4.51 -29.98 3.85
N HIS A 113 -4.71 -28.73 4.19
CA HIS A 113 -3.89 -27.97 5.14
C HIS A 113 -4.62 -27.69 6.45
N ASP A 114 -5.68 -28.47 6.74
CA ASP A 114 -6.50 -28.39 7.97
C ASP A 114 -7.23 -27.05 8.13
N TYR A 115 -7.51 -26.35 7.03
CA TYR A 115 -8.43 -25.22 7.02
C TYR A 115 -9.86 -25.69 6.75
N SER A 116 -10.83 -24.98 7.31
CA SER A 116 -12.24 -25.14 6.95
C SER A 116 -12.42 -24.93 5.44
N ARG A 117 -13.32 -25.70 4.83
CA ARG A 117 -13.76 -25.45 3.45
C ARG A 117 -14.57 -24.17 3.33
N ARG A 118 -15.06 -23.67 4.47
CA ARG A 118 -15.75 -22.40 4.62
C ARG A 118 -15.05 -21.59 5.71
N PRO A 119 -13.98 -20.85 5.38
CA PRO A 119 -13.28 -19.99 6.32
C PRO A 119 -14.20 -18.87 6.83
N ARG A 120 -13.88 -18.30 7.98
CA ARG A 120 -14.67 -17.20 8.55
C ARG A 120 -14.57 -15.92 7.70
N LEU A 121 -13.40 -15.65 7.09
CA LEU A 121 -13.17 -14.48 6.25
C LEU A 121 -12.55 -14.87 4.90
N LEU A 122 -13.11 -14.33 3.82
CA LEU A 122 -12.49 -14.26 2.51
C LEU A 122 -12.21 -12.79 2.16
N TRP A 123 -10.94 -12.41 2.14
CA TRP A 123 -10.49 -11.06 1.83
C TRP A 123 -9.93 -10.98 0.41
N ILE A 124 -10.54 -10.17 -0.45
CA ILE A 124 -10.14 -10.03 -1.84
C ILE A 124 -9.50 -8.67 -2.05
N GLY A 125 -8.17 -8.65 -2.23
CA GLY A 125 -7.35 -7.44 -2.37
C GLY A 125 -7.09 -7.03 -3.82
N SER A 126 -7.70 -7.68 -4.82
CA SER A 126 -7.51 -7.34 -6.22
C SER A 126 -8.64 -7.86 -7.10
N LEU A 127 -9.03 -7.09 -8.12
CA LEU A 127 -10.03 -7.51 -9.10
C LEU A 127 -9.58 -8.71 -9.95
N SER A 128 -8.28 -8.92 -10.10
CA SER A 128 -7.74 -10.11 -10.77
C SER A 128 -8.04 -11.42 -10.02
N MET A 129 -8.31 -11.31 -8.71
CA MET A 129 -8.67 -12.41 -7.82
C MET A 129 -10.17 -12.43 -7.45
N ALA A 130 -10.98 -11.57 -8.05
CA ALA A 130 -12.42 -11.46 -7.75
C ALA A 130 -13.15 -12.80 -7.81
N SER A 131 -12.78 -13.68 -8.76
CA SER A 131 -13.37 -15.02 -8.90
C SER A 131 -13.16 -15.94 -7.69
N ALA A 132 -12.35 -15.56 -6.71
CA ALA A 132 -12.25 -16.27 -5.43
C ALA A 132 -13.61 -16.28 -4.69
N ALA A 133 -14.39 -15.19 -4.79
CA ALA A 133 -15.74 -15.12 -4.23
C ALA A 133 -16.76 -16.09 -4.88
N ALA A 134 -16.41 -16.69 -6.02
CA ALA A 134 -17.20 -17.76 -6.64
C ALA A 134 -16.65 -19.16 -6.35
N ALA A 135 -15.40 -19.26 -5.92
CA ALA A 135 -14.67 -20.52 -5.74
C ALA A 135 -14.53 -20.94 -4.27
N VAL A 136 -14.62 -20.01 -3.33
CA VAL A 136 -14.51 -20.23 -1.89
C VAL A 136 -15.73 -19.62 -1.22
N SER A 137 -16.54 -20.44 -0.55
CA SER A 137 -17.59 -19.95 0.34
C SER A 137 -16.96 -19.55 1.67
N ALA A 138 -17.35 -18.41 2.21
CA ALA A 138 -16.89 -17.91 3.51
C ALA A 138 -18.08 -17.38 4.33
N ASP A 139 -17.90 -17.17 5.64
CA ASP A 139 -18.93 -16.54 6.45
C ASP A 139 -19.02 -15.04 6.19
N ARG A 140 -17.89 -14.42 5.89
CA ARG A 140 -17.78 -13.01 5.47
C ARG A 140 -16.88 -12.89 4.27
N VAL A 141 -17.27 -12.02 3.35
CA VAL A 141 -16.48 -11.65 2.16
C VAL A 141 -16.17 -10.16 2.23
N ALA A 142 -14.90 -9.82 2.15
CA ALA A 142 -14.43 -8.43 2.10
C ALA A 142 -13.77 -8.12 0.75
N TYR A 143 -14.03 -6.94 0.21
CA TYR A 143 -13.32 -6.40 -0.94
C TYR A 143 -12.43 -5.23 -0.50
N HIS A 144 -11.14 -5.32 -0.72
CA HIS A 144 -10.17 -4.26 -0.46
C HIS A 144 -9.87 -3.51 -1.76
N ALA A 145 -10.51 -2.37 -1.93
CA ALA A 145 -10.37 -1.52 -3.11
C ALA A 145 -9.16 -0.60 -2.96
N HIS A 146 -8.05 -0.97 -3.61
CA HIS A 146 -6.79 -0.22 -3.55
C HIS A 146 -6.79 1.01 -4.46
N ASP A 147 -7.34 0.86 -5.66
CA ASP A 147 -7.31 1.86 -6.71
C ASP A 147 -8.58 1.81 -7.53
N LEU A 148 -8.87 2.90 -8.22
CA LEU A 148 -9.94 2.95 -9.23
C LEU A 148 -9.40 2.37 -10.56
N PHE A 149 -9.27 1.04 -10.63
CA PHE A 149 -8.69 0.34 -11.79
C PHE A 149 -9.37 0.66 -13.12
N MET A 150 -10.64 1.08 -13.07
CA MET A 150 -11.38 1.53 -14.25
C MET A 150 -10.83 2.79 -14.89
N ASP A 151 -10.12 3.60 -14.12
CA ASP A 151 -9.59 4.89 -14.56
C ASP A 151 -8.17 4.76 -15.15
N TYR A 152 -7.61 3.54 -15.15
CA TYR A 152 -6.33 3.29 -15.79
C TYR A 152 -6.46 3.23 -17.33
N PRO A 153 -5.50 3.85 -18.06
CA PRO A 153 -5.46 3.75 -19.52
C PRO A 153 -5.49 2.30 -20.00
N GLY A 154 -6.39 1.98 -20.91
CA GLY A 154 -6.54 0.63 -21.47
C GLY A 154 -7.25 -0.38 -20.55
N ALA A 155 -7.86 0.06 -19.44
CA ALA A 155 -8.70 -0.81 -18.61
C ALA A 155 -9.82 -1.43 -19.43
N PRO A 156 -10.02 -2.78 -19.41
CA PRO A 156 -11.11 -3.38 -20.14
C PRO A 156 -12.46 -3.04 -19.49
N SER A 157 -13.47 -2.77 -20.31
CA SER A 157 -14.83 -2.47 -19.85
C SER A 157 -15.45 -3.57 -18.96
N SER A 158 -14.99 -4.82 -19.14
CA SER A 158 -15.39 -5.96 -18.31
C SER A 158 -15.00 -5.80 -16.82
N LEU A 159 -13.98 -4.98 -16.48
CA LEU A 159 -13.60 -4.72 -15.10
C LEU A 159 -14.74 -4.09 -14.30
N ARG A 160 -15.48 -3.14 -14.89
CA ARG A 160 -16.64 -2.53 -14.23
C ARG A 160 -17.68 -3.57 -13.80
N ALA A 161 -17.97 -4.51 -14.68
CA ALA A 161 -18.90 -5.58 -14.39
C ALA A 161 -18.38 -6.57 -13.35
N ILE A 162 -17.06 -6.82 -13.32
CA ILE A 162 -16.42 -7.68 -12.32
C ILE A 162 -16.44 -7.00 -10.96
N GLU A 163 -16.07 -5.72 -10.89
CA GLU A 163 -16.02 -4.96 -9.65
C GLU A 163 -17.41 -4.81 -9.04
N ARG A 164 -18.43 -4.42 -9.85
CA ARG A 164 -19.82 -4.39 -9.40
C ARG A 164 -20.26 -5.72 -8.80
N TRP A 165 -20.01 -6.82 -9.51
CA TRP A 165 -20.35 -8.16 -9.05
C TRP A 165 -19.64 -8.55 -7.74
N LEU A 166 -18.39 -8.12 -7.54
CA LEU A 166 -17.64 -8.35 -6.31
C LEU A 166 -18.21 -7.50 -5.16
N ILE A 167 -18.51 -6.23 -5.42
CA ILE A 167 -19.15 -5.32 -4.46
C ILE A 167 -20.49 -5.89 -3.98
N ASP A 168 -21.31 -6.40 -4.90
CA ASP A 168 -22.63 -6.96 -4.54
C ASP A 168 -22.49 -8.16 -3.59
N ARG A 169 -21.41 -8.94 -3.70
CA ARG A 169 -21.13 -10.13 -2.87
C ARG A 169 -20.39 -9.87 -1.58
N ALA A 170 -19.66 -8.76 -1.51
CA ALA A 170 -18.91 -8.42 -0.31
C ALA A 170 -19.86 -8.02 0.82
N ASP A 171 -19.59 -8.45 2.03
CA ASP A 171 -20.26 -7.97 3.25
C ASP A 171 -19.75 -6.56 3.62
N GLY A 172 -18.49 -6.25 3.28
CA GLY A 172 -17.89 -4.92 3.42
C GLY A 172 -16.87 -4.63 2.31
N VAL A 173 -16.84 -3.38 1.87
CA VAL A 173 -15.85 -2.86 0.92
C VAL A 173 -14.94 -1.88 1.65
N PHE A 174 -13.64 -2.11 1.60
CA PHE A 174 -12.64 -1.32 2.31
C PHE A 174 -11.77 -0.56 1.30
N ALA A 175 -11.94 0.75 1.24
CA ALA A 175 -11.21 1.63 0.32
C ALA A 175 -9.95 2.19 0.97
N THR A 176 -8.85 2.27 0.21
CA THR A 176 -7.57 2.82 0.67
C THR A 176 -7.55 4.34 0.74
N SER A 177 -8.57 5.02 0.19
CA SER A 177 -8.72 6.47 0.29
C SER A 177 -10.18 6.87 0.36
N ILE A 178 -10.45 8.06 0.88
CA ILE A 178 -11.79 8.67 0.88
C ILE A 178 -12.26 8.89 -0.55
N GLY A 179 -11.35 9.36 -1.43
CA GLY A 179 -11.67 9.52 -2.85
C GLY A 179 -12.09 8.23 -3.54
N THR A 180 -11.41 7.11 -3.25
CA THR A 180 -11.80 5.78 -3.75
C THR A 180 -13.15 5.35 -3.20
N ARG A 181 -13.41 5.54 -1.89
CA ARG A 181 -14.70 5.24 -1.27
C ARG A 181 -15.84 5.98 -1.97
N ASP A 182 -15.72 7.29 -2.09
CA ASP A 182 -16.76 8.15 -2.65
C ASP A 182 -17.02 7.82 -4.13
N ALA A 183 -15.96 7.62 -4.91
CA ALA A 183 -16.07 7.22 -6.30
C ALA A 183 -16.74 5.85 -6.49
N LEU A 184 -16.52 4.87 -5.59
CA LEU A 184 -17.22 3.59 -5.64
C LEU A 184 -18.70 3.74 -5.32
N VAL A 185 -19.04 4.54 -4.30
CA VAL A 185 -20.43 4.83 -3.93
C VAL A 185 -21.16 5.50 -5.10
N GLU A 186 -20.60 6.56 -5.68
CA GLU A 186 -21.18 7.30 -6.80
C GLU A 186 -21.29 6.43 -8.06
N ARG A 187 -20.22 5.75 -8.44
CA ARG A 187 -20.13 4.97 -9.69
C ARG A 187 -21.07 3.78 -9.72
N TYR A 188 -21.27 3.15 -8.58
CA TYR A 188 -22.04 1.90 -8.49
C TYR A 188 -23.37 2.06 -7.77
N GLY A 189 -23.70 3.23 -7.21
CA GLY A 189 -24.92 3.44 -6.41
C GLY A 189 -25.01 2.47 -5.23
N VAL A 190 -23.86 2.20 -4.57
CA VAL A 190 -23.79 1.29 -3.42
C VAL A 190 -24.21 2.04 -2.17
N ASP A 191 -24.86 1.34 -1.23
CA ASP A 191 -25.13 1.90 0.09
C ASP A 191 -23.79 2.38 0.73
N PRO A 192 -23.68 3.67 1.08
CA PRO A 192 -22.49 4.21 1.73
C PRO A 192 -22.10 3.47 3.01
N ALA A 193 -23.07 2.88 3.72
CA ALA A 193 -22.80 2.08 4.93
C ALA A 193 -22.00 0.80 4.66
N LYS A 194 -21.97 0.33 3.42
CA LYS A 194 -21.21 -0.85 2.99
C LYS A 194 -19.76 -0.55 2.59
N VAL A 195 -19.47 0.73 2.25
CA VAL A 195 -18.16 1.14 1.74
C VAL A 195 -17.42 1.95 2.79
N HIS A 196 -16.39 1.35 3.36
CA HIS A 196 -15.65 1.91 4.49
C HIS A 196 -14.30 2.50 4.03
N PHE A 197 -13.92 3.64 4.58
CA PHE A 197 -12.56 4.14 4.45
C PHE A 197 -11.65 3.38 5.41
N LEU A 198 -10.77 2.55 4.89
CA LEU A 198 -9.73 1.87 5.67
C LEU A 198 -8.43 2.70 5.68
N GLY A 199 -8.06 3.26 4.54
CA GLY A 199 -6.80 3.98 4.36
C GLY A 199 -5.57 3.05 4.44
N HIS A 200 -4.39 3.67 4.41
CA HIS A 200 -3.15 3.00 4.79
C HIS A 200 -2.97 3.07 6.32
N GLY A 201 -2.20 2.15 6.87
CA GLY A 201 -1.86 2.14 8.29
C GLY A 201 -0.39 2.49 8.54
N ALA A 202 -0.09 2.92 9.74
CA ALA A 202 1.25 3.13 10.25
C ALA A 202 1.72 1.90 11.05
N HIS A 203 2.98 1.49 10.85
CA HIS A 203 3.70 0.71 11.84
C HIS A 203 4.28 1.69 12.85
N LEU A 204 4.05 1.45 14.13
CA LEU A 204 4.57 2.34 15.19
C LEU A 204 5.85 1.79 15.81
N ASP A 205 6.13 0.51 15.58
CA ASP A 205 7.32 -0.16 16.09
C ASP A 205 8.59 0.44 15.49
N GLY A 206 9.61 0.64 16.33
CA GLY A 206 10.87 1.22 15.89
C GLY A 206 10.93 2.76 15.90
N TYR A 207 9.81 3.47 16.07
CA TYR A 207 9.80 4.93 16.22
C TYR A 207 10.03 5.34 17.68
N VAL A 208 11.10 4.83 18.25
CA VAL A 208 11.53 5.10 19.62
C VAL A 208 12.89 5.80 19.63
N PRO A 209 13.21 6.59 20.65
CA PRO A 209 14.55 7.16 20.80
C PRO A 209 15.62 6.05 20.77
N GLY A 210 16.64 6.25 19.97
CA GLY A 210 17.72 5.28 19.78
C GLY A 210 18.97 5.94 19.19
N PRO A 211 20.03 5.17 18.96
CA PRO A 211 21.27 5.70 18.40
C PRO A 211 21.03 6.23 16.98
N GLU A 212 21.64 7.37 16.70
CA GLU A 212 21.59 8.00 15.39
C GLU A 212 22.36 7.15 14.36
N PRO A 213 21.81 6.95 13.13
CA PRO A 213 22.53 6.29 12.05
C PRO A 213 23.89 6.92 11.77
N ALA A 214 24.91 6.11 11.56
CA ALA A 214 26.29 6.58 11.36
C ALA A 214 26.41 7.58 10.21
N GLU A 215 25.68 7.36 9.13
CA GLU A 215 25.67 8.21 7.95
C GLU A 215 25.11 9.62 8.18
N LEU A 216 24.37 9.83 9.28
CA LEU A 216 23.80 11.14 9.63
C LEU A 216 24.65 11.92 10.63
N ARG A 217 25.54 11.27 11.38
CA ARG A 217 26.26 11.92 12.51
C ARG A 217 27.02 13.18 12.10
N ASP A 218 27.63 13.15 10.92
CA ASP A 218 28.44 14.26 10.41
C ASP A 218 27.64 15.29 9.61
N LEU A 219 26.33 15.05 9.41
CA LEU A 219 25.48 15.97 8.68
C LEU A 219 24.93 17.05 9.61
N PRO A 220 25.08 18.33 9.25
CA PRO A 220 24.51 19.44 10.02
C PRO A 220 22.98 19.33 10.17
N ARG A 221 22.46 19.93 11.24
CA ARG A 221 21.03 20.18 11.41
C ARG A 221 20.68 21.63 11.01
N PRO A 222 19.46 21.90 10.53
CA PRO A 222 18.32 20.98 10.41
C PRO A 222 18.53 19.96 9.27
N ARG A 223 17.94 18.75 9.45
CA ARG A 223 17.93 17.69 8.45
C ARG A 223 16.53 17.50 7.88
N ALA A 224 16.38 17.67 6.58
CA ALA A 224 15.14 17.43 5.86
C ALA A 224 15.20 16.10 5.13
N VAL A 225 14.25 15.16 5.39
CA VAL A 225 14.28 13.82 4.84
C VAL A 225 13.24 13.61 3.75
N LEU A 226 13.66 13.02 2.61
CA LEU A 226 12.80 12.51 1.54
C LEU A 226 12.87 10.98 1.55
N LEU A 227 11.73 10.32 1.69
CA LEU A 227 11.63 8.87 1.75
C LEU A 227 10.78 8.30 0.59
N GLY A 228 11.19 7.15 0.04
CA GLY A 228 10.41 6.35 -0.90
C GLY A 228 11.02 6.28 -2.30
N THR A 229 10.20 6.02 -3.32
CA THR A 229 10.64 5.97 -4.72
C THR A 229 11.03 7.38 -5.17
N LEU A 230 12.34 7.65 -5.17
CA LEU A 230 12.85 9.01 -5.43
C LEU A 230 12.58 9.47 -6.87
N ALA A 231 12.47 8.57 -7.84
CA ALA A 231 12.10 8.88 -9.22
C ALA A 231 10.72 9.55 -9.38
N GLU A 232 9.85 9.44 -8.37
CA GLU A 232 8.53 10.11 -8.36
C GLU A 232 8.59 11.54 -7.83
N MET A 233 9.72 11.95 -7.25
CA MET A 233 9.89 13.26 -6.64
C MET A 233 10.30 14.31 -7.70
N ASP A 234 9.82 15.53 -7.52
CA ASP A 234 10.24 16.67 -8.33
C ASP A 234 11.62 17.16 -7.88
N ALA A 235 12.64 16.87 -8.71
CA ALA A 235 13.99 17.31 -8.45
C ALA A 235 14.14 18.83 -8.45
N GLY A 236 13.34 19.54 -9.25
CA GLY A 236 13.36 21.01 -9.32
C GLY A 236 12.98 21.65 -7.99
N LEU A 237 11.95 21.09 -7.32
CA LEU A 237 11.51 21.55 -5.99
C LEU A 237 12.58 21.29 -4.93
N LEU A 238 13.17 20.08 -4.92
CA LEU A 238 14.28 19.77 -4.01
C LEU A 238 15.47 20.71 -4.22
N HIS A 239 15.88 20.88 -5.48
CA HIS A 239 17.03 21.74 -5.81
C HIS A 239 16.76 23.22 -5.50
N GLY A 240 15.52 23.66 -5.62
CA GLY A 240 15.07 25.00 -5.21
C GLY A 240 15.27 25.21 -3.72
N LEU A 241 14.77 24.28 -2.90
CA LEU A 241 14.95 24.31 -1.45
C LEU A 241 16.42 24.22 -1.04
N ALA A 242 17.20 23.31 -1.66
CA ALA A 242 18.60 23.10 -1.30
C ALA A 242 19.47 24.33 -1.58
N ARG A 243 19.22 25.05 -2.67
CA ARG A 243 19.93 26.31 -2.98
C ARG A 243 19.54 27.47 -2.06
N ARG A 244 18.24 27.51 -1.67
CA ARG A 244 17.75 28.56 -0.78
C ARG A 244 18.21 28.36 0.66
N ARG A 245 18.36 27.10 1.09
CA ARG A 245 18.73 26.72 2.46
C ARG A 245 20.01 25.87 2.45
N PRO A 246 21.17 26.49 2.20
CA PRO A 246 22.46 25.79 2.22
C PRO A 246 22.85 25.29 3.62
N ASP A 247 22.22 25.83 4.66
CA ASP A 247 22.35 25.44 6.08
C ASP A 247 21.62 24.13 6.41
N VAL A 248 20.73 23.62 5.53
CA VAL A 248 19.93 22.40 5.75
C VAL A 248 20.56 21.22 5.02
N SER A 249 20.66 20.06 5.68
CA SER A 249 21.05 18.79 5.06
C SER A 249 19.80 18.07 4.53
N PHE A 250 19.73 17.90 3.20
CA PHE A 250 18.63 17.16 2.53
C PHE A 250 19.01 15.68 2.39
N VAL A 251 18.35 14.81 3.15
CA VAL A 251 18.65 13.37 3.22
C VAL A 251 17.63 12.60 2.38
N CYS A 252 18.08 11.96 1.29
CA CYS A 252 17.23 11.22 0.36
C CYS A 252 17.40 9.72 0.54
N ILE A 253 16.35 9.01 0.94
CA ILE A 253 16.35 7.58 1.23
C ILE A 253 15.38 6.86 0.29
N GLY A 254 15.91 6.04 -0.59
CA GLY A 254 15.12 5.27 -1.55
C GLY A 254 15.89 4.91 -2.81
N PRO A 255 15.30 4.11 -3.70
CA PRO A 255 15.90 3.79 -4.98
C PRO A 255 15.86 4.97 -5.95
N ASP A 256 16.67 4.89 -7.00
CA ASP A 256 16.68 5.79 -8.18
C ASP A 256 16.87 7.26 -7.86
N GLY A 257 17.68 7.60 -6.84
CA GLY A 257 17.86 9.00 -6.37
C GLY A 257 19.15 9.69 -6.84
N GLU A 258 20.06 9.03 -7.54
CA GLU A 258 21.39 9.60 -7.86
C GLU A 258 21.32 10.92 -8.66
N TYR A 259 20.30 11.09 -9.49
CA TYR A 259 20.06 12.32 -10.26
C TYR A 259 19.77 13.54 -9.36
N LEU A 260 19.33 13.34 -8.12
CA LEU A 260 19.04 14.41 -7.16
C LEU A 260 20.30 15.15 -6.68
N ARG A 261 21.48 14.52 -6.79
CA ARG A 261 22.76 15.12 -6.34
C ARG A 261 23.20 16.32 -7.18
N ARG A 262 22.63 16.48 -8.38
CA ARG A 262 22.99 17.52 -9.33
C ARG A 262 21.77 18.26 -9.81
N ASP A 263 21.90 19.58 -9.92
CA ASP A 263 20.82 20.38 -10.50
C ASP A 263 20.74 20.22 -12.04
N ALA A 264 19.73 20.85 -12.65
CA ALA A 264 19.49 20.77 -14.09
C ALA A 264 20.68 21.32 -14.94
N ARG A 265 21.62 22.04 -14.33
CA ARG A 265 22.86 22.52 -14.97
C ARG A 265 24.06 21.65 -14.67
N GLY A 266 23.83 20.45 -14.06
CA GLY A 266 24.88 19.49 -13.69
C GLY A 266 25.73 19.88 -12.48
N ARG A 267 25.42 21.00 -11.78
CA ARG A 267 26.17 21.45 -10.60
C ARG A 267 25.78 20.56 -9.39
N ARG A 268 26.79 20.10 -8.68
CA ARG A 268 26.61 19.36 -7.45
C ARG A 268 26.02 20.25 -6.36
N LEU A 269 25.11 19.67 -5.58
CA LEU A 269 24.53 20.28 -4.39
C LEU A 269 25.13 19.57 -3.17
N ASP A 270 26.02 20.26 -2.44
CA ASP A 270 26.81 19.65 -1.35
C ASP A 270 25.95 19.31 -0.13
N ASN A 271 24.80 19.95 0.01
CA ASN A 271 23.84 19.68 1.08
C ASN A 271 22.73 18.68 0.69
N VAL A 272 22.84 17.98 -0.47
CA VAL A 272 21.93 16.91 -0.88
C VAL A 272 22.64 15.56 -0.77
N HIS A 273 22.19 14.74 0.18
CA HIS A 273 22.78 13.46 0.54
C HIS A 273 21.87 12.29 0.14
N VAL A 274 22.23 11.58 -0.92
CA VAL A 274 21.46 10.41 -1.37
C VAL A 274 22.07 9.16 -0.74
N LEU A 275 21.32 8.53 0.15
CA LEU A 275 21.77 7.35 0.88
C LEU A 275 21.40 6.03 0.19
N GLY A 276 20.52 6.08 -0.82
CA GLY A 276 19.99 4.90 -1.49
C GLY A 276 18.91 4.16 -0.67
N PRO A 277 18.46 3.00 -1.15
CA PRO A 277 17.39 2.25 -0.48
C PRO A 277 17.84 1.68 0.86
N ARG A 278 16.90 1.62 1.82
CA ARG A 278 17.07 0.97 3.12
C ARG A 278 15.95 -0.05 3.33
N PRO A 279 16.22 -1.19 3.99
CA PRO A 279 15.17 -2.07 4.49
C PRO A 279 14.18 -1.29 5.36
N HIS A 280 12.88 -1.60 5.24
CA HIS A 280 11.83 -0.81 5.90
C HIS A 280 12.03 -0.72 7.43
N GLU A 281 12.44 -1.81 8.05
CA GLU A 281 12.74 -1.89 9.49
C GLU A 281 13.93 -1.03 9.93
N ARG A 282 14.74 -0.56 8.99
CA ARG A 282 15.86 0.36 9.26
C ARG A 282 15.55 1.83 9.01
N VAL A 283 14.38 2.14 8.47
CA VAL A 283 13.95 3.52 8.17
C VAL A 283 13.68 4.35 9.44
N PRO A 284 13.00 3.83 10.49
CA PRO A 284 12.63 4.63 11.65
C PRO A 284 13.78 5.42 12.30
N PRO A 285 14.98 4.87 12.53
CA PRO A 285 16.09 5.66 13.12
C PRO A 285 16.50 6.88 12.28
N TYR A 286 16.42 6.80 10.95
CA TYR A 286 16.72 7.96 10.09
C TYR A 286 15.66 9.03 10.22
N LEU A 287 14.38 8.67 10.29
CA LEU A 287 13.29 9.61 10.47
C LEU A 287 13.35 10.24 11.86
N MET A 288 13.63 9.45 12.91
CA MET A 288 13.81 9.94 14.26
C MET A 288 14.99 10.92 14.42
N ALA A 289 16.02 10.77 13.58
CA ALA A 289 17.20 11.64 13.55
C ALA A 289 17.04 12.85 12.61
N SER A 290 15.87 13.03 12.00
CA SER A 290 15.55 14.15 11.11
C SER A 290 14.70 15.22 11.81
N ASP A 291 14.62 16.39 11.21
CA ASP A 291 13.90 17.54 11.75
C ASP A 291 12.63 17.87 10.94
N VAL A 292 12.64 17.64 9.62
CA VAL A 292 11.52 17.91 8.70
C VAL A 292 11.35 16.75 7.73
N GLY A 293 10.09 16.30 7.51
CA GLY A 293 9.73 15.38 6.45
C GLY A 293 9.34 16.11 5.17
N LEU A 294 9.75 15.61 4.00
CA LEU A 294 9.44 16.22 2.69
C LEU A 294 8.72 15.22 1.78
N ILE A 295 7.61 15.67 1.17
CA ILE A 295 6.89 14.94 0.12
C ILE A 295 6.76 15.87 -1.10
N LEU A 296 7.72 15.80 -2.00
CA LEU A 296 7.86 16.71 -3.13
C LEU A 296 7.43 16.01 -4.44
N TYR A 297 6.13 15.81 -4.63
CA TYR A 297 5.61 15.38 -5.92
C TYR A 297 5.53 16.61 -6.88
N PRO A 298 5.57 16.40 -8.20
CA PRO A 298 5.26 17.48 -9.14
C PRO A 298 3.90 18.11 -8.82
N PHE A 299 3.78 19.43 -8.96
CA PHE A 299 2.49 20.10 -8.90
C PHE A 299 1.64 19.66 -10.09
N THR A 300 0.71 18.77 -9.84
CA THR A 300 -0.18 18.20 -10.85
C THR A 300 -1.62 18.55 -10.52
N GLY A 301 -2.45 18.65 -11.56
CA GLY A 301 -3.88 18.88 -11.38
C GLY A 301 -4.61 17.71 -10.71
N ALA A 302 -5.88 17.88 -10.43
CA ALA A 302 -6.76 16.89 -9.78
C ALA A 302 -6.85 15.52 -10.50
N THR A 303 -6.31 15.39 -11.71
CA THR A 303 -6.27 14.16 -12.51
C THR A 303 -5.11 13.22 -12.18
N ASP A 304 -4.21 13.61 -11.26
CA ASP A 304 -3.11 12.75 -10.85
C ASP A 304 -3.63 11.54 -10.05
N ARG A 305 -3.16 10.35 -10.39
CA ARG A 305 -3.47 9.10 -9.67
C ARG A 305 -3.20 9.21 -8.16
N ARG A 306 -2.22 10.01 -7.77
CA ARG A 306 -1.85 10.27 -6.38
C ARG A 306 -2.87 11.12 -5.64
N ALA A 307 -3.72 11.87 -6.34
CA ALA A 307 -4.72 12.74 -5.74
C ALA A 307 -5.74 11.99 -4.84
N GLY A 308 -5.93 10.69 -5.10
CA GLY A 308 -6.85 9.84 -4.33
C GLY A 308 -6.21 9.05 -3.19
N CYS A 309 -4.94 9.27 -2.82
CA CYS A 309 -4.26 8.44 -1.84
C CYS A 309 -3.43 9.26 -0.84
N LEU A 310 -3.50 8.91 0.45
CA LEU A 310 -2.54 9.39 1.45
C LEU A 310 -1.23 8.61 1.26
N PRO A 311 -0.12 9.25 0.90
CA PRO A 311 1.16 8.57 0.76
C PRO A 311 1.60 7.92 2.08
N MET A 312 2.06 6.66 2.04
CA MET A 312 2.50 5.94 3.24
C MET A 312 3.58 6.70 4.02
N LYS A 313 4.48 7.40 3.32
CA LYS A 313 5.51 8.23 3.95
C LYS A 313 4.96 9.35 4.83
N ALA A 314 3.74 9.84 4.57
CA ALA A 314 3.09 10.81 5.45
C ALA A 314 2.79 10.20 6.83
N LEU A 315 2.39 8.93 6.86
CA LEU A 315 2.18 8.19 8.11
C LEU A 315 3.49 7.85 8.82
N GLU A 316 4.54 7.53 8.05
CA GLU A 316 5.88 7.25 8.60
C GLU A 316 6.50 8.50 9.22
N TYR A 317 6.38 9.66 8.55
CA TYR A 317 6.80 10.94 9.12
C TYR A 317 5.99 11.30 10.37
N ALA A 318 4.68 11.04 10.34
CA ALA A 318 3.83 11.27 11.50
C ALA A 318 4.19 10.34 12.66
N ALA A 319 4.53 9.06 12.41
CA ALA A 319 5.00 8.13 13.45
C ALA A 319 6.31 8.62 14.10
N ALA A 320 7.21 9.22 13.32
CA ALA A 320 8.42 9.87 13.85
C ALA A 320 8.12 11.21 14.55
N GLY A 321 6.92 11.77 14.40
CA GLY A 321 6.56 13.09 14.91
C GLY A 321 7.22 14.24 14.11
N LEU A 322 7.53 14.02 12.83
CA LEU A 322 8.18 15.03 11.99
C LEU A 322 7.18 16.07 11.49
N PRO A 323 7.42 17.37 11.72
CA PRO A 323 6.81 18.42 10.92
C PRO A 323 7.04 18.11 9.45
N THR A 324 5.97 18.04 8.67
CA THR A 324 6.06 17.59 7.26
C THR A 324 5.58 18.68 6.33
N VAL A 325 6.33 18.89 5.23
CA VAL A 325 5.96 19.79 4.13
C VAL A 325 5.78 18.97 2.86
N ALA A 326 4.66 19.18 2.20
CA ALA A 326 4.28 18.41 1.02
C ALA A 326 3.78 19.31 -0.11
N THR A 327 3.92 18.89 -1.35
CA THR A 327 3.08 19.41 -2.43
C THR A 327 1.65 18.94 -2.20
N TRP A 328 0.67 19.79 -2.43
CA TRP A 328 -0.71 19.55 -2.08
C TRP A 328 -1.32 18.33 -2.79
N LEU A 329 -2.06 17.52 -2.01
CA LEU A 329 -2.95 16.47 -2.50
C LEU A 329 -4.31 16.58 -1.76
N PRO A 330 -5.44 16.36 -2.46
CA PRO A 330 -6.78 16.47 -1.84
C PRO A 330 -6.97 15.59 -0.60
N GLU A 331 -6.33 14.43 -0.57
CA GLU A 331 -6.48 13.46 0.51
C GLU A 331 -5.91 13.96 1.83
N TYR A 332 -4.92 14.86 1.82
CA TYR A 332 -4.40 15.46 3.05
C TYR A 332 -5.47 16.22 3.84
N GLU A 333 -6.29 16.98 3.14
CA GLU A 333 -7.39 17.73 3.74
C GLU A 333 -8.53 16.80 4.19
N ARG A 334 -8.86 15.79 3.36
CA ARG A 334 -9.92 14.82 3.65
C ARG A 334 -9.67 14.02 4.92
N VAL A 335 -8.41 13.66 5.20
CA VAL A 335 -8.03 12.90 6.39
C VAL A 335 -7.50 13.78 7.52
N ALA A 336 -7.53 15.10 7.36
CA ALA A 336 -6.95 16.07 8.29
C ALA A 336 -5.49 15.74 8.67
N ALA A 337 -4.67 15.40 7.68
CA ALA A 337 -3.28 15.03 7.90
C ALA A 337 -2.50 16.20 8.54
N PRO A 338 -1.72 15.97 9.61
CA PRO A 338 -1.01 17.02 10.34
C PRO A 338 0.27 17.43 9.60
N LEU A 339 0.12 17.95 8.38
CA LEU A 339 1.21 18.41 7.54
C LEU A 339 0.87 19.75 6.86
N ARG A 340 1.89 20.44 6.41
CA ARG A 340 1.77 21.68 5.64
C ARG A 340 1.81 21.32 4.16
N SER A 341 0.74 21.61 3.41
CA SER A 341 0.64 21.27 1.99
C SER A 341 0.57 22.52 1.12
N ALA A 342 1.56 22.65 0.24
CA ALA A 342 1.75 23.81 -0.63
C ALA A 342 1.13 23.59 -2.02
N ARG A 343 0.52 24.63 -2.56
CA ARG A 343 -0.04 24.67 -3.92
C ARG A 343 0.85 25.41 -4.92
N SER A 344 1.88 26.13 -4.41
CA SER A 344 2.88 26.80 -5.22
C SER A 344 4.30 26.63 -4.66
N VAL A 345 5.30 27.00 -5.44
CA VAL A 345 6.71 26.98 -5.02
C VAL A 345 6.96 27.98 -3.89
N GLU A 346 6.31 29.14 -3.94
CA GLU A 346 6.43 30.20 -2.94
C GLU A 346 5.87 29.74 -1.60
N GLU A 347 4.68 29.10 -1.62
CA GLU A 347 4.08 28.49 -0.40
C GLU A 347 4.98 27.39 0.14
N LEU A 348 5.53 26.53 -0.74
CA LEU A 348 6.43 25.45 -0.34
C LEU A 348 7.64 25.98 0.41
N HIS A 349 8.26 27.06 -0.08
CA HIS A 349 9.40 27.71 0.56
C HIS A 349 9.04 28.27 1.93
N ALA A 350 7.94 29.01 2.04
CA ALA A 350 7.49 29.60 3.29
C ALA A 350 7.13 28.55 4.33
N MET A 351 6.42 27.48 3.92
CA MET A 351 6.06 26.38 4.79
C MET A 351 7.28 25.57 5.25
N PHE A 352 8.30 25.43 4.38
CA PHE A 352 9.54 24.76 4.74
C PHE A 352 10.35 25.54 5.77
N ASP A 353 10.48 26.86 5.60
CA ASP A 353 11.14 27.71 6.57
C ASP A 353 10.43 27.62 7.94
N GLY A 354 9.09 27.67 7.93
CA GLY A 354 8.29 27.47 9.15
C GLY A 354 8.41 26.07 9.76
N ALA A 355 8.57 25.03 8.94
CA ALA A 355 8.77 23.67 9.45
C ALA A 355 10.15 23.49 10.10
N CYS A 356 11.20 24.10 9.54
CA CYS A 356 12.54 24.09 10.13
C CYS A 356 12.60 24.84 11.49
N ALA A 357 11.70 25.81 11.70
CA ALA A 357 11.59 26.59 12.93
C ALA A 357 10.54 26.00 13.91
N SER A 358 9.88 24.89 13.56
CA SER A 358 8.79 24.33 14.37
C SER A 358 9.26 23.84 15.73
N ASP A 359 8.42 24.12 16.74
CA ASP A 359 8.66 23.67 18.10
C ASP A 359 8.49 22.15 18.22
N VAL A 360 9.29 21.54 19.08
CA VAL A 360 9.19 20.15 19.50
C VAL A 360 7.79 19.84 20.10
N ALA A 361 7.09 20.84 20.61
CA ALA A 361 5.74 20.72 21.15
C ALA A 361 4.66 20.25 20.12
N GLU A 362 4.89 20.40 18.82
CA GLU A 362 3.98 19.89 17.78
C GLU A 362 4.10 18.36 17.61
N ARG A 363 5.24 17.76 17.92
CA ARG A 363 5.53 16.34 17.65
C ARG A 363 4.55 15.36 18.30
N PRO A 364 4.07 15.54 19.55
CA PRO A 364 3.06 14.63 20.14
C PRO A 364 1.74 14.61 19.37
N LYS A 365 1.27 15.75 18.85
CA LYS A 365 0.03 15.83 18.06
C LYS A 365 0.19 15.11 16.71
N ILE A 366 1.36 15.24 16.09
CA ILE A 366 1.68 14.57 14.83
C ILE A 366 1.71 13.05 15.06
N ARG A 367 2.34 12.57 16.14
CA ARG A 367 2.36 11.14 16.50
C ARG A 367 0.98 10.58 16.84
N ALA A 368 0.12 11.37 17.47
CA ALA A 368 -1.26 10.96 17.77
C ALA A 368 -2.05 10.63 16.49
N PHE A 369 -1.81 11.36 15.40
CA PHE A 369 -2.40 11.04 14.09
C PHE A 369 -1.92 9.68 13.57
N ALA A 370 -0.62 9.39 13.63
CA ALA A 370 -0.09 8.08 13.23
C ALA A 370 -0.67 6.94 14.11
N ALA A 371 -0.80 7.16 15.41
CA ALA A 371 -1.38 6.20 16.35
C ALA A 371 -2.85 5.87 16.00
N ALA A 372 -3.65 6.89 15.69
CA ALA A 372 -5.04 6.71 15.23
C ALA A 372 -5.15 5.96 13.88
N HIS A 373 -4.05 5.92 13.11
CA HIS A 373 -3.95 5.19 11.85
C HIS A 373 -3.08 3.94 11.97
N ALA A 374 -2.80 3.43 13.18
CA ALA A 374 -2.03 2.21 13.36
C ALA A 374 -2.73 0.99 12.74
N TRP A 375 -1.96 0.02 12.24
CA TRP A 375 -2.52 -1.18 11.64
C TRP A 375 -3.35 -2.01 12.61
N SER A 376 -2.99 -2.04 13.90
CA SER A 376 -3.79 -2.69 14.95
C SER A 376 -5.19 -2.08 15.08
N ALA A 377 -5.30 -0.74 15.08
CA ALA A 377 -6.59 -0.05 15.12
C ALA A 377 -7.44 -0.36 13.86
N LYS A 378 -6.79 -0.59 12.71
CA LYS A 378 -7.49 -0.99 11.48
C LYS A 378 -7.98 -2.44 11.53
N TYR A 379 -7.26 -3.34 12.20
CA TYR A 379 -7.73 -4.70 12.46
C TYR A 379 -9.04 -4.66 13.27
N ASP A 380 -9.08 -3.92 14.36
CA ASP A 380 -10.28 -3.78 15.20
C ASP A 380 -11.46 -3.21 14.38
N PHE A 381 -11.19 -2.16 13.60
CA PHE A 381 -12.19 -1.57 12.71
C PHE A 381 -12.74 -2.58 11.69
N ILE A 382 -11.89 -3.39 11.04
CA ILE A 382 -12.33 -4.43 10.10
C ILE A 382 -13.21 -5.45 10.81
N CYS A 383 -12.81 -5.92 11.99
CA CYS A 383 -13.54 -6.90 12.77
C CYS A 383 -14.92 -6.36 13.17
N GLU A 384 -15.00 -5.12 13.65
CA GLU A 384 -16.26 -4.46 13.98
C GLU A 384 -17.20 -4.39 12.78
N ARG A 385 -16.70 -3.92 11.62
CA ARG A 385 -17.52 -3.73 10.41
C ARG A 385 -18.01 -5.05 9.79
N LEU A 386 -17.29 -6.13 9.98
CA LEU A 386 -17.65 -7.45 9.46
C LEU A 386 -18.32 -8.37 10.50
N GLY A 387 -18.39 -7.99 11.77
CA GLY A 387 -18.89 -8.83 12.86
C GLY A 387 -18.06 -10.09 13.06
N LEU A 388 -16.73 -9.95 13.10
CA LEU A 388 -15.74 -11.04 13.22
C LEU A 388 -15.35 -11.36 14.67
#